data_56a0554bd6f7562c228791ec70f8a6ff
#
_entry.id   56a0554bd6f7562c228791ec70f8a6ff
#
_cell.length_a   1.000
_cell.length_b   1.000
_cell.length_c   1.000
_cell.angle_alpha   90.00
_cell.angle_beta   90.00
_cell.angle_gamma   90.00
#
_symmetry.space_group_name_H-M   'P 1'
#
loop_
_entity.id
_entity.type
_entity.pdbx_description
1 polymer ?
#
loop_
_entity_poly.entity_id
_entity_poly.type
_entity_poly.pdbx_seq_one_letter_code
_entity_poly.pdbx_strand_id
1 'polypeptide(L)'
;MVVDFKIKRAPAYRVASVSWKGPWNERRIRAQFDRVAKWARKTGLRTGKWIFREPGTRAWEVSIEVRGSAHSEGPIRMRMLPATSVASVVFDPNVVSPAVVYHGVTDWLRWRKRDKTIRSVGAYREVYDGDPWREPKVWAHTEVQVVVRK
;
A
#
# COMPACT_ATOMS: atom_id res chain seq x y z
N MET A 1 17.36 16.34 -5.64
CA MET A 1 16.83 15.05 -6.04
C MET A 1 15.49 15.22 -6.69
N VAL A 2 15.29 14.59 -7.83
CA VAL A 2 14.02 14.63 -8.55
C VAL A 2 13.18 13.43 -8.12
N VAL A 3 11.98 13.69 -7.63
CA VAL A 3 10.99 12.66 -7.33
C VAL A 3 10.06 12.58 -8.53
N ASP A 4 9.97 11.39 -9.12
CA ASP A 4 9.24 11.18 -10.37
C ASP A 4 7.85 10.59 -10.09
N PHE A 5 6.81 11.38 -10.39
CA PHE A 5 5.42 10.96 -10.29
C PHE A 5 4.91 10.52 -11.67
N LYS A 6 4.22 9.40 -11.72
CA LYS A 6 3.63 8.90 -12.95
C LYS A 6 2.28 8.24 -12.72
N ILE A 7 1.44 8.25 -13.75
CA ILE A 7 0.20 7.47 -13.74
C ILE A 7 0.48 6.14 -14.43
N LYS A 8 0.11 5.05 -13.76
CA LYS A 8 0.26 3.70 -14.30
C LYS A 8 -0.92 2.82 -13.90
N ARG A 9 -1.05 1.69 -14.56
CA ARG A 9 -2.00 0.64 -14.19
C ARG A 9 -1.38 -0.25 -13.13
N ALA A 10 -1.95 -0.31 -11.93
CA ALA A 10 -1.58 -1.27 -10.91
C ALA A 10 -2.37 -2.56 -11.13
N PRO A 11 -1.73 -3.74 -11.01
CA PRO A 11 -2.42 -5.01 -11.18
C PRO A 11 -3.38 -5.30 -10.03
N ALA A 12 -4.26 -6.26 -10.21
CA ALA A 12 -5.05 -6.81 -9.12
C ALA A 12 -4.13 -7.62 -8.21
N TYR A 13 -4.39 -7.56 -6.90
CA TYR A 13 -3.67 -8.35 -5.91
C TYR A 13 -4.66 -9.23 -5.14
N ARG A 14 -4.38 -10.53 -5.08
CA ARG A 14 -5.07 -11.40 -4.14
C ARG A 14 -4.33 -11.30 -2.82
N VAL A 15 -5.03 -10.90 -1.76
CA VAL A 15 -4.42 -10.57 -0.48
C VAL A 15 -5.09 -11.27 0.69
N ALA A 16 -4.30 -11.47 1.75
CA ALA A 16 -4.79 -11.71 3.09
C ALA A 16 -4.66 -10.38 3.85
N SER A 17 -5.73 -9.94 4.49
CA SER A 17 -5.77 -8.61 5.10
C SER A 17 -6.42 -8.58 6.46
N VAL A 18 -6.02 -7.59 7.26
CA VAL A 18 -6.62 -7.24 8.55
C VAL A 18 -6.92 -5.74 8.54
N SER A 19 -8.14 -5.38 8.97
CA SER A 19 -8.58 -3.99 9.07
C SER A 19 -8.93 -3.65 10.50
N TRP A 20 -8.69 -2.39 10.87
CA TRP A 20 -9.09 -1.87 12.19
C TRP A 20 -9.31 -0.36 12.12
N LYS A 21 -9.93 0.19 13.16
CA LYS A 21 -10.13 1.62 13.32
C LYS A 21 -9.44 2.11 14.59
N GLY A 22 -9.02 3.35 14.59
CA GLY A 22 -8.40 4.00 15.75
C GLY A 22 -7.31 4.98 15.35
N PRO A 23 -6.52 5.46 16.34
CA PRO A 23 -5.41 6.36 16.04
C PRO A 23 -4.31 5.63 15.28
N TRP A 24 -3.53 6.40 14.51
CA TRP A 24 -2.35 5.89 13.83
C TRP A 24 -1.36 5.35 14.85
N ASN A 25 -0.87 4.12 14.65
CA ASN A 25 0.06 3.46 15.57
C ASN A 25 0.97 2.51 14.76
N GLU A 26 2.21 2.91 14.56
CA GLU A 26 3.18 2.14 13.78
C GLU A 26 3.44 0.76 14.35
N ARG A 27 3.53 0.65 15.67
CA ARG A 27 3.75 -0.63 16.36
C ARG A 27 2.62 -1.60 16.07
N ARG A 28 1.39 -1.13 16.06
CA ARG A 28 0.21 -1.93 15.73
C ARG A 28 0.21 -2.34 14.26
N ILE A 29 0.56 -1.44 13.36
CA ILE A 29 0.68 -1.72 11.92
C ILE A 29 1.66 -2.87 11.71
N ARG A 30 2.85 -2.78 12.29
CA ARG A 30 3.87 -3.82 12.20
C ARG A 30 3.39 -5.15 12.78
N ALA A 31 2.74 -5.12 13.95
CA ALA A 31 2.21 -6.31 14.59
C ALA A 31 1.15 -7.02 13.72
N GLN A 32 0.29 -6.26 13.06
CA GLN A 32 -0.73 -6.82 12.17
C GLN A 32 -0.11 -7.42 10.90
N PHE A 33 0.89 -6.78 10.33
CA PHE A 33 1.65 -7.38 9.21
C PHE A 33 2.30 -8.70 9.63
N ASP A 34 2.95 -8.72 10.77
CA ASP A 34 3.58 -9.95 11.31
C ASP A 34 2.54 -11.06 11.51
N ARG A 35 1.37 -10.72 11.99
CA ARG A 35 0.25 -11.65 12.19
C ARG A 35 -0.18 -12.28 10.86
N VAL A 36 -0.39 -11.48 9.83
CA VAL A 36 -0.78 -11.96 8.51
C VAL A 36 0.32 -12.81 7.88
N ALA A 37 1.57 -12.38 7.99
CA ALA A 37 2.72 -13.12 7.46
C ALA A 37 2.88 -14.47 8.13
N LYS A 38 2.73 -14.54 9.44
CA LYS A 38 2.76 -15.79 10.22
C LYS A 38 1.65 -16.74 9.80
N TRP A 39 0.44 -16.21 9.69
CA TRP A 39 -0.71 -17.00 9.24
C TRP A 39 -0.51 -17.56 7.84
N ALA A 40 -0.01 -16.74 6.91
CA ALA A 40 0.27 -17.16 5.54
C ALA A 40 1.29 -18.32 5.50
N ARG A 41 2.37 -18.22 6.26
CA ARG A 41 3.37 -19.29 6.35
C ARG A 41 2.79 -20.59 6.92
N LYS A 42 2.03 -20.48 8.01
CA LYS A 42 1.38 -21.63 8.64
C LYS A 42 0.39 -22.32 7.71
N THR A 43 -0.27 -21.54 6.85
CA THR A 43 -1.27 -22.03 5.90
C THR A 43 -0.64 -22.52 4.58
N GLY A 44 0.69 -22.38 4.43
CA GLY A 44 1.41 -22.81 3.23
C GLY A 44 1.28 -21.88 2.03
N LEU A 45 0.88 -20.63 2.24
CA LEU A 45 0.76 -19.64 1.18
C LEU A 45 2.11 -19.00 0.86
N ARG A 46 2.34 -18.73 -0.42
CA ARG A 46 3.45 -17.87 -0.85
C ARG A 46 3.04 -16.43 -0.69
N THR A 47 3.97 -15.57 -0.27
CA THR A 47 3.72 -14.15 -0.08
C THR A 47 4.47 -13.31 -1.11
N GLY A 48 3.92 -12.14 -1.42
CA GLY A 48 4.52 -11.16 -2.32
C GLY A 48 4.51 -9.76 -1.72
N LYS A 49 3.82 -8.84 -2.37
CA LYS A 49 3.74 -7.44 -1.94
C LYS A 49 3.10 -7.30 -0.57
N TRP A 50 3.64 -6.37 0.23
CA TRP A 50 3.03 -5.89 1.47
C TRP A 50 2.42 -4.54 1.20
N ILE A 51 1.16 -4.35 1.57
CA ILE A 51 0.39 -3.15 1.22
C ILE A 51 -0.25 -2.58 2.48
N PHE A 52 0.04 -1.32 2.77
CA PHE A 52 -0.62 -0.58 3.83
C PHE A 52 -1.51 0.49 3.22
N ARG A 53 -2.75 0.58 3.66
CA ARG A 53 -3.65 1.61 3.17
C ARG A 53 -4.59 2.15 4.25
N GLU A 54 -5.09 3.35 4.00
CA GLU A 54 -6.10 4.02 4.80
C GLU A 54 -7.38 4.10 3.97
N PRO A 55 -8.30 3.12 4.08
CA PRO A 55 -9.54 3.14 3.29
C PRO A 55 -10.55 4.21 3.72
N GLY A 56 -10.38 4.79 4.89
CA GLY A 56 -11.23 5.87 5.41
C GLY A 56 -10.55 6.56 6.56
N THR A 57 -11.15 7.63 7.08
CA THR A 57 -10.59 8.39 8.21
C THR A 57 -10.39 7.48 9.42
N ARG A 58 -9.14 7.41 9.90
CA ARG A 58 -8.73 6.56 11.04
C ARG A 58 -9.07 5.07 10.84
N ALA A 59 -9.23 4.64 9.61
CA ALA A 59 -9.41 3.25 9.23
C ALA A 59 -8.14 2.77 8.54
N TRP A 60 -7.61 1.63 8.99
CA TRP A 60 -6.32 1.10 8.55
C TRP A 60 -6.49 -0.32 8.03
N GLU A 61 -5.70 -0.67 7.04
CA GLU A 61 -5.67 -2.02 6.49
C GLU A 61 -4.25 -2.42 6.14
N VAL A 62 -3.83 -3.56 6.64
CA VAL A 62 -2.61 -4.22 6.20
C VAL A 62 -3.00 -5.41 5.33
N SER A 63 -2.31 -5.58 4.23
CA SER A 63 -2.54 -6.66 3.27
C SER A 63 -1.22 -7.23 2.83
N ILE A 64 -1.17 -8.55 2.67
CA ILE A 64 -0.03 -9.23 2.07
C ILE A 64 -0.54 -10.01 0.88
N GLU A 65 0.06 -9.79 -0.27
CA GLU A 65 -0.22 -10.56 -1.48
C GLU A 65 0.11 -12.02 -1.24
N VAL A 66 -0.82 -12.92 -1.57
CA VAL A 66 -0.67 -14.36 -1.34
C VAL A 66 -1.01 -15.16 -2.59
N ARG A 67 -0.33 -16.29 -2.73
CA ARG A 67 -0.60 -17.29 -3.77
C ARG A 67 -0.83 -18.64 -3.11
N GLY A 68 -1.87 -19.33 -3.55
CA GLY A 68 -2.31 -20.59 -2.99
C GLY A 68 -3.75 -20.52 -2.52
N SER A 69 -4.29 -21.65 -2.04
CA SER A 69 -5.67 -21.75 -1.59
C SER A 69 -5.75 -21.66 -0.07
N ALA A 70 -6.60 -20.79 0.42
CA ALA A 70 -6.92 -20.69 1.83
C ALA A 70 -8.27 -19.98 2.01
N HIS A 71 -8.90 -20.22 3.15
CA HIS A 71 -10.13 -19.53 3.54
C HIS A 71 -9.81 -18.46 4.58
N SER A 72 -10.63 -17.40 4.60
CA SER A 72 -10.57 -16.39 5.66
C SER A 72 -10.66 -17.06 7.04
N GLU A 73 -9.91 -16.54 8.00
CA GLU A 73 -9.84 -17.10 9.34
C GLU A 73 -9.76 -15.99 10.39
N GLY A 74 -10.71 -15.96 11.32
CA GLY A 74 -10.76 -14.92 12.34
C GLY A 74 -10.83 -13.53 11.73
N PRO A 75 -9.94 -12.60 12.15
CA PRO A 75 -9.89 -11.26 11.58
C PRO A 75 -9.18 -11.18 10.23
N ILE A 76 -8.55 -12.27 9.79
CA ILE A 76 -7.82 -12.31 8.51
C ILE A 76 -8.79 -12.64 7.39
N ARG A 77 -8.91 -11.73 6.43
CA ARG A 77 -9.80 -11.85 5.28
C ARG A 77 -9.02 -12.09 4.01
N MET A 78 -9.41 -13.12 3.27
CA MET A 78 -8.95 -13.32 1.89
C MET A 78 -9.81 -12.47 0.97
N ARG A 79 -9.18 -11.64 0.14
CA ARG A 79 -9.89 -10.76 -0.78
C ARG A 79 -9.05 -10.38 -1.99
N MET A 80 -9.70 -9.76 -2.98
CA MET A 80 -9.03 -9.17 -4.13
C MET A 80 -8.99 -7.66 -3.97
N LEU A 81 -7.81 -7.08 -4.12
CA LEU A 81 -7.67 -5.67 -4.42
C LEU A 81 -7.72 -5.53 -5.94
N PRO A 82 -8.71 -4.80 -6.49
CA PRO A 82 -8.87 -4.76 -7.95
C PRO A 82 -7.74 -4.03 -8.65
N ALA A 83 -7.49 -4.38 -9.90
CA ALA A 83 -6.63 -3.61 -10.77
C ALA A 83 -7.19 -2.19 -10.92
N THR A 84 -6.34 -1.18 -10.88
CA THR A 84 -6.75 0.22 -10.95
C THR A 84 -5.64 1.11 -11.48
N SER A 85 -6.01 2.28 -11.97
CA SER A 85 -5.03 3.31 -12.29
C SER A 85 -4.56 3.99 -11.00
N VAL A 86 -3.28 4.24 -10.90
CA VAL A 86 -2.67 4.90 -9.75
C VAL A 86 -1.68 5.96 -10.19
N ALA A 87 -1.60 7.03 -9.41
CA ALA A 87 -0.44 7.90 -9.42
C ALA A 87 0.60 7.24 -8.52
N SER A 88 1.80 7.05 -9.03
CA SER A 88 2.85 6.29 -8.34
C SER A 88 4.12 7.09 -8.22
N VAL A 89 4.78 6.92 -7.11
CA VAL A 89 6.13 7.41 -6.85
C VAL A 89 6.89 6.37 -6.03
N VAL A 90 8.12 6.07 -6.45
CA VAL A 90 9.03 5.21 -5.71
C VAL A 90 10.13 6.09 -5.15
N PHE A 91 10.43 5.92 -3.87
CA PHE A 91 11.45 6.73 -3.21
C PHE A 91 12.12 5.97 -2.07
N ASP A 92 13.28 6.47 -1.66
CA ASP A 92 14.01 5.97 -0.48
C ASP A 92 13.73 6.90 0.70
N PRO A 93 12.98 6.43 1.74
CA PRO A 93 12.68 7.25 2.92
C PRO A 93 13.90 7.68 3.72
N ASN A 94 15.05 7.04 3.51
CA ASN A 94 16.32 7.45 4.14
C ASN A 94 16.94 8.67 3.44
N VAL A 95 16.49 8.98 2.23
CA VAL A 95 17.02 10.07 1.40
C VAL A 95 16.04 11.22 1.28
N VAL A 96 14.75 10.89 1.10
CA VAL A 96 13.66 11.86 0.95
C VAL A 96 12.64 11.62 2.05
N SER A 97 12.27 12.67 2.78
CA SER A 97 11.23 12.57 3.81
C SER A 97 9.89 12.12 3.22
N PRO A 98 9.22 11.13 3.83
CA PRO A 98 7.85 10.76 3.40
C PRO A 98 6.89 11.94 3.35
N ALA A 99 6.96 12.88 4.30
CA ALA A 99 6.11 14.07 4.30
C ALA A 99 6.29 14.90 3.03
N VAL A 100 7.52 15.07 2.55
CA VAL A 100 7.82 15.77 1.31
C VAL A 100 7.20 15.06 0.11
N VAL A 101 7.29 13.74 0.07
CA VAL A 101 6.72 12.93 -1.01
C VAL A 101 5.20 13.02 -1.02
N TYR A 102 4.55 12.91 0.14
CA TYR A 102 3.09 13.02 0.25
C TYR A 102 2.59 14.39 -0.15
N HIS A 103 3.26 15.47 0.27
CA HIS A 103 2.95 16.83 -0.18
C HIS A 103 3.12 16.98 -1.69
N GLY A 104 4.22 16.44 -2.22
CA GLY A 104 4.52 16.52 -3.65
C GLY A 104 3.48 15.81 -4.51
N VAL A 105 3.07 14.60 -4.13
CA VAL A 105 2.05 13.85 -4.88
C VAL A 105 0.68 14.55 -4.80
N THR A 106 0.34 15.11 -3.65
CA THR A 106 -0.92 15.85 -3.46
C THR A 106 -0.97 17.06 -4.39
N ASP A 107 0.10 17.86 -4.45
CA ASP A 107 0.20 19.00 -5.34
C ASP A 107 0.16 18.60 -6.82
N TRP A 108 0.91 17.56 -7.17
CA TRP A 108 0.95 17.03 -8.52
C TRP A 108 -0.43 16.55 -9.00
N LEU A 109 -1.18 15.86 -8.11
CA LEU A 109 -2.53 15.40 -8.40
C LEU A 109 -3.51 16.58 -8.57
N ARG A 110 -3.33 17.63 -7.79
CA ARG A 110 -4.14 18.85 -7.92
C ARG A 110 -3.97 19.47 -9.31
N TRP A 111 -2.75 19.50 -9.83
CA TRP A 111 -2.47 19.95 -11.19
C TRP A 111 -3.09 19.05 -12.26
N ARG A 112 -3.02 17.73 -12.08
CA ARG A 112 -3.61 16.76 -13.01
C ARG A 112 -5.14 16.84 -13.06
N LYS A 113 -5.78 17.21 -11.97
CA LYS A 113 -7.23 17.51 -11.97
C LYS A 113 -7.52 18.79 -12.74
N ARG A 114 -6.71 19.82 -12.60
CA ARG A 114 -6.86 21.08 -13.34
C ARG A 114 -6.72 20.90 -14.84
N ASP A 115 -5.73 20.16 -15.29
CA ASP A 115 -5.51 19.90 -16.72
C ASP A 115 -6.40 18.79 -17.27
N LYS A 116 -7.29 18.23 -16.43
CA LYS A 116 -8.26 17.19 -16.78
C LYS A 116 -7.64 15.84 -17.17
N THR A 117 -6.39 15.60 -16.82
CA THR A 117 -5.73 14.29 -17.00
C THR A 117 -6.38 13.24 -16.11
N ILE A 118 -6.80 13.63 -14.90
CA ILE A 118 -7.57 12.78 -14.00
C ILE A 118 -8.86 13.47 -13.58
N ARG A 119 -9.87 12.66 -13.21
CA ARG A 119 -11.19 13.14 -12.78
C ARG A 119 -11.27 13.24 -11.28
N SER A 120 -10.79 12.23 -10.56
CA SER A 120 -10.87 12.17 -9.11
C SER A 120 -9.71 11.36 -8.52
N VAL A 121 -9.51 11.56 -7.23
CA VAL A 121 -8.46 10.93 -6.43
C VAL A 121 -9.14 10.07 -5.37
N GLY A 122 -8.67 8.83 -5.23
CA GLY A 122 -9.14 7.89 -4.21
C GLY A 122 -8.14 7.69 -3.08
N ALA A 123 -8.11 6.48 -2.54
CA ALA A 123 -7.29 6.14 -1.39
C ALA A 123 -5.78 6.14 -1.69
N TYR A 124 -5.01 6.48 -0.68
CA TYR A 124 -3.55 6.36 -0.67
C TYR A 124 -3.18 4.97 -0.14
N ARG A 125 -2.12 4.41 -0.72
CA ARG A 125 -1.54 3.17 -0.22
C ARG A 125 -0.03 3.15 -0.40
N GLU A 126 0.63 2.42 0.48
CA GLU A 126 2.06 2.17 0.39
C GLU A 126 2.26 0.71 0.01
N VAL A 127 3.11 0.47 -0.98
CA VAL A 127 3.38 -0.87 -1.51
C VAL A 127 4.85 -1.18 -1.35
N TYR A 128 5.14 -2.32 -0.74
CA TYR A 128 6.50 -2.79 -0.46
C TYR A 128 6.72 -4.16 -1.10
N ASP A 129 7.94 -4.42 -1.55
CA ASP A 129 8.30 -5.70 -2.19
C ASP A 129 8.49 -6.86 -1.20
N GLY A 130 8.24 -6.64 0.07
CA GLY A 130 8.36 -7.60 1.16
C GLY A 130 8.25 -6.91 2.49
N ASP A 131 8.91 -7.45 3.53
CA ASP A 131 8.90 -6.87 4.88
C ASP A 131 9.85 -5.66 4.96
N PRO A 132 9.32 -4.42 5.03
CA PRO A 132 10.15 -3.22 5.05
C PRO A 132 10.94 -3.04 6.35
N TRP A 133 10.55 -3.71 7.43
CA TRP A 133 11.26 -3.62 8.71
C TRP A 133 12.44 -4.57 8.81
N ARG A 134 12.39 -5.69 8.08
CA ARG A 134 13.46 -6.70 8.08
C ARG A 134 14.46 -6.54 6.96
N GLU A 135 14.05 -5.97 5.84
CA GLU A 135 14.86 -5.87 4.63
C GLU A 135 15.09 -4.40 4.27
N PRO A 136 16.27 -3.84 4.56
CA PRO A 136 16.57 -2.44 4.22
C PRO A 136 16.36 -2.08 2.76
N LYS A 137 16.59 -3.01 1.84
CA LYS A 137 16.35 -2.80 0.41
C LYS A 137 14.87 -2.59 0.09
N VAL A 138 13.98 -3.27 0.82
CA VAL A 138 12.53 -3.10 0.64
C VAL A 138 12.12 -1.71 1.11
N TRP A 139 12.58 -1.30 2.28
CA TRP A 139 12.32 0.04 2.81
C TRP A 139 12.85 1.15 1.88
N ALA A 140 14.07 0.98 1.35
CA ALA A 140 14.69 1.93 0.44
C ALA A 140 13.95 2.03 -0.91
N HIS A 141 13.01 1.15 -1.19
CA HIS A 141 12.22 1.11 -2.42
C HIS A 141 10.73 1.20 -2.11
N THR A 142 10.36 2.19 -1.31
CA THR A 142 8.97 2.44 -0.91
C THR A 142 8.18 3.03 -2.08
N GLU A 143 7.05 2.44 -2.39
CA GLU A 143 6.15 2.96 -3.40
C GLU A 143 4.89 3.53 -2.76
N VAL A 144 4.60 4.81 -3.00
CA VAL A 144 3.31 5.42 -2.68
C VAL A 144 2.45 5.37 -3.92
N GLN A 145 1.24 4.86 -3.78
CA GLN A 145 0.25 4.82 -4.84
C GLN A 145 -1.01 5.54 -4.38
N VAL A 146 -1.55 6.37 -5.26
CA VAL A 146 -2.82 7.03 -5.03
C VAL A 146 -3.77 6.59 -6.12
N VAL A 147 -4.89 5.98 -5.76
CA VAL A 147 -5.90 5.56 -6.73
C VAL A 147 -6.43 6.80 -7.46
N VAL A 148 -6.44 6.76 -8.79
CA VAL A 148 -6.94 7.85 -9.61
C VAL A 148 -7.98 7.33 -10.59
N ARG A 149 -8.92 8.19 -10.93
CA ARG A 149 -9.90 7.94 -12.00
C ARG A 149 -9.66 8.93 -13.11
N LYS A 150 -9.55 8.38 -14.29
CA LYS A 150 -9.35 9.19 -15.51
C LYS A 150 -10.66 9.76 -16.04
#